data_202cd4bf10c884e513456026644a1132
#
_entry.id   202cd4bf10c884e513456026644a1132
#
_cell.length_a   1.000
_cell.length_b   1.000
_cell.length_c   1.000
_cell.angle_alpha   90.00
_cell.angle_beta   90.00
_cell.angle_gamma   90.00
#
_symmetry.space_group_name_H-M   'P 1'
#
loop_
_entity.id
_entity.type
_entity.pdbx_description
1 polymer ?
#
loop_
_entity_poly.entity_id
_entity_poly.type
_entity_poly.pdbx_seq_one_letter_code
_entity_poly.pdbx_strand_id
1 'polypeptide(L)'
;EVTVSLPFTMDQVTGDGMAVLTVSFATTRALPGLASGFTFAWDQFVLRPMPQPVAEKDGGDLHYDHRGNRVEVQGADFDLTIQNGRVVSWVIDGSQRLVAPLEPAYFRALTDNDIDFLNFVPPLIKFHPLYGWRRAQRRTHALRTVVQAGADNTVEVHIAMSTPRLREDLITYKIYPNGRLYVYHSAVPKQDMLRFGFQMTLPGSYEYVNWYGRGPHPSYRDRKTGAALGRYQSTVTALEHRYMRPQESSNRTDTYDLYLCDSHGEGFRVQAYYETPFAFSAYHYTTMGLDKAAHIHEIPYDPSLTTLNIDGAQCGVGGDL
;
A
#
# COMPACT_ATOMS: atom_id res chain seq x y z
N GLU A 1 -7.54 -19.58 35.91
CA GLU A 1 -6.34 -19.02 35.25
C GLU A 1 -5.26 -20.09 35.27
N VAL A 2 -4.67 -20.40 34.14
CA VAL A 2 -3.62 -21.44 34.01
C VAL A 2 -2.40 -20.78 33.39
N THR A 3 -1.25 -20.95 34.04
CA THR A 3 0.04 -20.50 33.49
C THR A 3 0.67 -21.67 32.73
N VAL A 4 1.05 -21.42 31.47
CA VAL A 4 1.74 -22.37 30.61
C VAL A 4 3.15 -21.84 30.35
N SER A 5 4.15 -22.70 30.63
CA SER A 5 5.53 -22.38 30.24
C SER A 5 5.74 -22.62 28.75
N LEU A 6 6.37 -21.66 28.08
CA LEU A 6 6.74 -21.83 26.69
C LEU A 6 7.88 -22.86 26.55
N PRO A 7 7.86 -23.71 25.53
CA PRO A 7 8.86 -24.80 25.35
C PRO A 7 10.20 -24.28 24.77
N PHE A 8 10.45 -22.97 24.80
CA PHE A 8 11.67 -22.34 24.29
C PHE A 8 12.03 -21.09 25.11
N THR A 9 13.27 -20.64 24.95
CA THR A 9 13.80 -19.39 25.49
C THR A 9 14.13 -18.40 24.35
N MET A 10 14.28 -17.12 24.64
CA MET A 10 14.49 -16.09 23.61
C MET A 10 15.79 -16.26 22.81
N ASP A 11 16.83 -16.86 23.41
CA ASP A 11 18.09 -17.20 22.74
C ASP A 11 17.95 -18.29 21.69
N GLN A 12 16.89 -19.09 21.75
CA GLN A 12 16.54 -20.09 20.74
C GLN A 12 15.78 -19.52 19.54
N VAL A 13 15.33 -18.25 19.62
CA VAL A 13 14.69 -17.54 18.50
C VAL A 13 15.76 -17.03 17.54
N THR A 14 16.19 -17.91 16.64
CA THR A 14 17.26 -17.64 15.66
C THR A 14 16.81 -16.81 14.46
N GLY A 15 17.79 -16.33 13.66
CA GLY A 15 17.55 -15.53 12.43
C GLY A 15 17.43 -14.05 12.73
N ASP A 16 17.53 -13.22 11.68
CA ASP A 16 17.60 -11.75 11.78
C ASP A 16 16.26 -11.06 11.48
N GLY A 17 15.26 -11.80 11.02
CA GLY A 17 13.95 -11.30 10.65
C GLY A 17 13.02 -11.05 11.85
N MET A 18 11.82 -10.57 11.55
CA MET A 18 10.73 -10.48 12.52
C MET A 18 10.39 -11.87 13.07
N ALA A 19 10.23 -11.97 14.38
CA ALA A 19 9.82 -13.20 15.04
C ALA A 19 8.44 -13.02 15.69
N VAL A 20 7.52 -13.92 15.38
CA VAL A 20 6.13 -13.89 15.88
C VAL A 20 5.81 -15.25 16.50
N LEU A 21 5.35 -15.22 17.75
CA LEU A 21 4.77 -16.39 18.43
C LEU A 21 3.29 -16.45 18.11
N THR A 22 2.82 -17.55 17.54
CA THR A 22 1.39 -17.84 17.41
C THR A 22 0.97 -18.86 18.43
N VAL A 23 0.00 -18.53 19.26
CA VAL A 23 -0.65 -19.42 20.21
C VAL A 23 -2.02 -19.78 19.67
N SER A 24 -2.33 -21.06 19.55
CA SER A 24 -3.63 -21.52 19.03
C SER A 24 -4.26 -22.56 19.95
N PHE A 25 -5.59 -22.56 19.98
CA PHE A 25 -6.41 -23.53 20.67
C PHE A 25 -7.19 -24.34 19.64
N ALA A 26 -7.02 -25.66 19.68
CA ALA A 26 -7.66 -26.55 18.74
C ALA A 26 -8.41 -27.68 19.46
N THR A 27 -9.42 -28.24 18.79
CA THR A 27 -10.17 -29.40 19.30
C THR A 27 -9.27 -30.63 19.33
N THR A 28 -9.23 -31.33 20.44
CA THR A 28 -8.47 -32.62 20.59
C THR A 28 -9.23 -33.80 20.03
N ARG A 29 -10.54 -33.67 19.80
CA ARG A 29 -11.44 -34.70 19.25
C ARG A 29 -12.48 -34.04 18.35
N ALA A 30 -13.09 -34.83 17.48
CA ALA A 30 -14.22 -34.34 16.69
C ALA A 30 -15.41 -34.01 17.63
N LEU A 31 -16.06 -32.87 17.33
CA LEU A 31 -17.28 -32.36 17.95
C LEU A 31 -18.36 -32.24 16.87
N PRO A 32 -19.66 -32.10 17.20
CA PRO A 32 -20.70 -31.85 16.22
C PRO A 32 -20.38 -30.62 15.36
N GLY A 33 -20.16 -30.81 14.06
CA GLY A 33 -19.81 -29.77 13.11
C GLY A 33 -18.32 -29.33 13.10
N LEU A 34 -17.45 -29.88 13.95
CA LEU A 34 -16.04 -29.54 14.02
C LEU A 34 -15.17 -30.79 13.96
N ALA A 35 -14.20 -30.81 13.06
CA ALA A 35 -13.20 -31.86 12.98
C ALA A 35 -12.22 -31.81 14.17
N SER A 36 -11.59 -32.98 14.50
CA SER A 36 -10.42 -32.97 15.38
C SER A 36 -9.31 -32.09 14.77
N GLY A 37 -8.66 -31.28 15.59
CA GLY A 37 -7.63 -30.30 15.13
C GLY A 37 -8.20 -28.98 14.65
N PHE A 38 -9.51 -28.78 14.68
CA PHE A 38 -10.10 -27.48 14.32
C PHE A 38 -9.64 -26.39 15.29
N THR A 39 -8.96 -25.36 14.77
CA THR A 39 -8.52 -24.19 15.55
C THR A 39 -9.68 -23.25 15.75
N PHE A 40 -10.13 -23.04 16.98
CA PHE A 40 -11.25 -22.19 17.34
C PHE A 40 -10.84 -20.85 17.95
N ALA A 41 -9.57 -20.71 18.37
CA ALA A 41 -9.01 -19.46 18.84
C ALA A 41 -7.51 -19.41 18.58
N TRP A 42 -6.97 -18.22 18.30
CA TRP A 42 -5.54 -17.99 18.19
C TRP A 42 -5.23 -16.52 18.49
N ASP A 43 -3.96 -16.27 18.86
CA ASP A 43 -3.40 -14.92 18.99
C ASP A 43 -1.92 -14.92 18.61
N GLN A 44 -1.39 -13.74 18.31
CA GLN A 44 0.00 -13.56 17.89
C GLN A 44 0.72 -12.49 18.71
N PHE A 45 1.94 -12.81 19.11
CA PHE A 45 2.80 -11.95 19.90
C PHE A 45 4.10 -11.70 19.15
N VAL A 46 4.44 -10.44 18.89
CA VAL A 46 5.71 -10.05 18.28
C VAL A 46 6.82 -10.21 19.34
N LEU A 47 7.71 -11.17 19.15
CA LEU A 47 8.87 -11.40 20.01
C LEU A 47 10.08 -10.56 19.60
N ARG A 48 10.23 -10.30 18.31
CA ARG A 48 11.24 -9.43 17.74
C ARG A 48 10.63 -8.67 16.55
N PRO A 49 10.75 -7.32 16.52
CA PRO A 49 10.20 -6.52 15.42
C PRO A 49 10.93 -6.77 14.10
N MET A 50 10.36 -6.28 13.00
CA MET A 50 11.01 -6.33 11.68
C MET A 50 12.29 -5.49 11.71
N PRO A 51 13.44 -6.05 11.31
CA PRO A 51 14.67 -5.27 11.20
C PRO A 51 14.53 -4.22 10.09
N GLN A 52 15.26 -3.13 10.26
CA GLN A 52 15.34 -2.09 9.25
C GLN A 52 15.98 -2.64 7.97
N PRO A 53 15.44 -2.32 6.79
CA PRO A 53 16.15 -2.59 5.55
C PRO A 53 17.50 -1.86 5.57
N VAL A 54 18.59 -2.61 5.48
CA VAL A 54 19.90 -2.01 5.33
C VAL A 54 19.99 -1.41 3.93
N ALA A 55 20.31 -0.12 3.85
CA ALA A 55 20.61 0.50 2.56
C ALA A 55 21.88 -0.15 2.03
N GLU A 56 21.76 -0.93 0.97
CA GLU A 56 22.95 -1.45 0.26
C GLU A 56 23.68 -0.27 -0.36
N LYS A 57 24.97 -0.16 -0.06
CA LYS A 57 25.85 0.83 -0.66
C LYS A 57 26.27 0.32 -2.04
N ASP A 58 25.49 0.61 -3.05
CA ASP A 58 25.88 0.36 -4.43
C ASP A 58 26.67 1.55 -4.96
N GLY A 59 27.89 1.27 -5.45
CA GLY A 59 28.84 2.25 -5.93
C GLY A 59 28.60 2.66 -7.38
N GLY A 60 27.43 3.15 -7.71
CA GLY A 60 27.14 3.77 -9.00
C GLY A 60 27.06 5.29 -8.90
N ASP A 61 27.18 5.96 -10.03
CA ASP A 61 26.94 7.39 -10.14
C ASP A 61 25.54 7.66 -10.64
N LEU A 62 24.91 8.72 -10.08
CA LEU A 62 23.63 9.25 -10.56
C LEU A 62 23.87 10.58 -11.25
N HIS A 63 23.26 10.74 -12.41
CA HIS A 63 23.13 12.01 -13.09
C HIS A 63 21.70 12.53 -12.97
N TYR A 64 21.53 13.83 -12.78
CA TYR A 64 20.20 14.42 -12.77
C TYR A 64 20.15 15.74 -13.50
N ASP A 65 18.99 16.03 -14.12
CA ASP A 65 18.61 17.33 -14.65
C ASP A 65 17.37 17.84 -13.91
N HIS A 66 17.33 19.13 -13.58
CA HIS A 66 16.22 19.73 -12.84
C HIS A 66 15.74 21.01 -13.52
N ARG A 67 14.47 21.01 -13.93
CA ARG A 67 13.80 22.14 -14.58
C ARG A 67 12.43 22.41 -13.96
N GLY A 68 12.33 23.40 -13.11
CA GLY A 68 11.09 23.74 -12.41
C GLY A 68 10.59 22.58 -11.53
N ASN A 69 9.43 22.01 -11.85
CA ASN A 69 8.85 20.88 -11.15
C ASN A 69 9.08 19.53 -11.87
N ARG A 70 10.07 19.48 -12.80
CA ARG A 70 10.51 18.28 -13.48
C ARG A 70 11.93 17.94 -13.08
N VAL A 71 12.15 16.69 -12.66
CA VAL A 71 13.46 16.13 -12.34
C VAL A 71 13.61 14.82 -13.09
N GLU A 72 14.72 14.67 -13.80
CA GLU A 72 15.12 13.45 -14.48
C GLU A 72 16.36 12.91 -13.79
N VAL A 73 16.35 11.65 -13.42
CA VAL A 73 17.47 10.98 -12.75
C VAL A 73 17.84 9.73 -13.54
N GLN A 74 19.12 9.61 -13.86
CA GLN A 74 19.69 8.49 -14.63
C GLN A 74 20.71 7.74 -13.78
N GLY A 75 20.54 6.44 -13.67
CA GLY A 75 21.51 5.50 -13.14
C GLY A 75 22.10 4.64 -14.25
N ALA A 76 22.81 3.59 -13.90
CA ALA A 76 23.44 2.68 -14.88
C ALA A 76 22.37 1.94 -15.70
N ASP A 77 21.33 1.42 -15.04
CA ASP A 77 20.35 0.52 -15.65
C ASP A 77 18.92 1.06 -15.52
N PHE A 78 18.76 2.34 -15.10
CA PHE A 78 17.42 2.93 -14.96
C PHE A 78 17.39 4.42 -15.30
N ASP A 79 16.20 4.87 -15.73
CA ASP A 79 15.82 6.27 -15.86
C ASP A 79 14.54 6.51 -15.07
N LEU A 80 14.51 7.56 -14.24
CA LEU A 80 13.37 7.95 -13.44
C LEU A 80 13.02 9.40 -13.68
N THR A 81 11.76 9.68 -13.98
CA THR A 81 11.26 11.05 -14.15
C THR A 81 10.22 11.37 -13.10
N ILE A 82 10.47 12.43 -12.34
CA ILE A 82 9.50 13.04 -11.41
C ILE A 82 8.98 14.32 -12.03
N GLN A 83 7.65 14.47 -12.07
CA GLN A 83 7.01 15.70 -12.56
C GLN A 83 5.81 16.06 -11.69
N ASN A 84 5.76 17.30 -11.21
CA ASN A 84 4.69 17.80 -10.35
C ASN A 84 4.43 16.89 -9.12
N GLY A 85 5.48 16.37 -8.51
CA GLY A 85 5.40 15.51 -7.32
C GLY A 85 5.03 14.05 -7.58
N ARG A 86 4.97 13.62 -8.85
CA ARG A 86 4.63 12.26 -9.28
C ARG A 86 5.81 11.63 -10.01
N VAL A 87 6.06 10.34 -9.79
CA VAL A 87 6.96 9.58 -10.66
C VAL A 87 6.17 9.20 -11.92
N VAL A 88 6.44 9.89 -13.01
CA VAL A 88 5.69 9.75 -14.27
C VAL A 88 6.32 8.74 -15.22
N SER A 89 7.60 8.42 -15.03
CA SER A 89 8.32 7.41 -15.79
C SER A 89 9.31 6.70 -14.89
N TRP A 90 9.38 5.39 -15.03
CA TRP A 90 10.36 4.54 -14.38
C TRP A 90 10.76 3.44 -15.35
N VAL A 91 11.87 3.67 -16.02
CA VAL A 91 12.43 2.76 -17.02
C VAL A 91 13.54 1.95 -16.36
N ILE A 92 13.54 0.63 -16.54
CA ILE A 92 14.57 -0.28 -16.05
C ILE A 92 14.95 -1.18 -17.23
N ASP A 93 16.24 -1.27 -17.53
CA ASP A 93 16.75 -2.03 -18.69
C ASP A 93 16.02 -1.66 -20.00
N GLY A 94 15.79 -0.37 -20.22
CA GLY A 94 15.12 0.17 -21.40
C GLY A 94 13.60 -0.05 -21.45
N SER A 95 13.00 -0.70 -20.42
CA SER A 95 11.57 -1.02 -20.38
C SER A 95 10.81 -0.14 -19.39
N GLN A 96 9.75 0.55 -19.84
CA GLN A 96 8.89 1.33 -18.96
C GLN A 96 8.09 0.41 -18.02
N ARG A 97 8.16 0.67 -16.73
CA ARG A 97 7.52 -0.15 -15.68
C ARG A 97 6.16 0.40 -15.23
N LEU A 98 5.83 1.65 -15.52
CA LEU A 98 4.58 2.28 -15.12
C LEU A 98 3.62 2.44 -16.31
N VAL A 99 2.35 2.07 -16.14
CA VAL A 99 1.25 2.41 -17.05
C VAL A 99 0.66 3.77 -16.67
N ALA A 100 0.54 4.06 -15.36
CA ALA A 100 0.21 5.38 -14.86
C ALA A 100 1.10 5.73 -13.66
N PRO A 101 1.31 7.03 -13.39
CA PRO A 101 2.27 7.52 -12.42
C PRO A 101 2.11 6.95 -11.02
N LEU A 102 3.24 6.84 -10.28
CA LEU A 102 3.21 6.76 -8.83
C LEU A 102 2.87 8.17 -8.30
N GLU A 103 1.72 8.30 -7.70
CA GLU A 103 1.20 9.58 -7.22
C GLU A 103 0.61 9.49 -5.81
N PRO A 104 0.59 10.61 -5.05
CA PRO A 104 -0.10 10.65 -3.76
C PRO A 104 -1.58 10.28 -3.90
N ALA A 105 -2.09 9.51 -2.95
CA ALA A 105 -3.47 9.04 -2.91
C ALA A 105 -4.14 9.45 -1.61
N TYR A 106 -5.21 10.25 -1.71
CA TYR A 106 -5.97 10.79 -0.57
C TYR A 106 -7.43 10.34 -0.57
N PHE A 107 -7.84 9.62 -1.62
CA PHE A 107 -9.21 9.19 -1.82
C PHE A 107 -9.29 7.69 -2.06
N ARG A 108 -10.29 7.05 -1.49
CA ARG A 108 -10.76 5.68 -1.78
C ARG A 108 -12.23 5.71 -2.16
N ALA A 109 -12.71 4.66 -2.82
CA ALA A 109 -14.15 4.50 -3.04
C ALA A 109 -14.88 4.46 -1.69
N LEU A 110 -15.96 5.23 -1.58
CA LEU A 110 -16.72 5.30 -0.33
C LEU A 110 -17.46 3.98 -0.07
N THR A 111 -17.40 3.54 1.19
CA THR A 111 -18.18 2.39 1.64
C THR A 111 -19.61 2.78 1.94
N ASP A 112 -20.50 1.80 2.10
CA ASP A 112 -21.87 2.02 2.54
C ASP A 112 -21.92 2.72 3.90
N ASN A 113 -20.98 2.38 4.80
CA ASN A 113 -20.87 3.01 6.11
C ASN A 113 -20.39 4.47 6.03
N ASP A 114 -19.49 4.80 5.08
CA ASP A 114 -19.03 6.19 4.88
C ASP A 114 -20.14 7.13 4.43
N ILE A 115 -21.13 6.64 3.70
CA ILE A 115 -22.21 7.47 3.09
C ILE A 115 -23.53 7.37 3.85
N ASP A 116 -23.65 6.44 4.79
CA ASP A 116 -24.76 6.26 5.72
C ASP A 116 -26.15 6.44 5.04
N PHE A 117 -27.00 7.30 5.60
CA PHE A 117 -28.37 7.52 5.08
C PHE A 117 -28.41 8.05 3.63
N LEU A 118 -27.34 8.64 3.13
CA LEU A 118 -27.27 9.12 1.73
C LEU A 118 -27.36 8.00 0.70
N ASN A 119 -27.20 6.74 1.10
CA ASN A 119 -27.51 5.59 0.26
C ASN A 119 -28.97 5.60 -0.24
N PHE A 120 -29.88 6.17 0.54
CA PHE A 120 -31.31 6.28 0.15
C PHE A 120 -31.58 7.49 -0.78
N VAL A 121 -30.61 8.40 -0.93
CA VAL A 121 -30.74 9.59 -1.79
C VAL A 121 -29.48 9.73 -2.68
N PRO A 122 -29.28 8.81 -3.63
CA PRO A 122 -28.04 8.73 -4.42
C PRO A 122 -27.59 10.04 -5.08
N PRO A 123 -28.48 10.93 -5.60
CA PRO A 123 -28.06 12.20 -6.18
C PRO A 123 -27.32 13.13 -5.21
N LEU A 124 -27.52 12.97 -3.89
CA LEU A 124 -26.90 13.80 -2.85
C LEU A 124 -25.53 13.27 -2.41
N ILE A 125 -25.17 12.02 -2.69
CA ILE A 125 -23.89 11.41 -2.31
C ILE A 125 -22.70 12.29 -2.78
N LYS A 126 -22.78 12.89 -3.97
CA LYS A 126 -21.74 13.78 -4.51
C LYS A 126 -21.46 15.03 -3.66
N PHE A 127 -22.37 15.41 -2.77
CA PHE A 127 -22.20 16.53 -1.84
C PHE A 127 -21.63 16.10 -0.49
N HIS A 128 -21.46 14.78 -0.25
CA HIS A 128 -20.86 14.29 0.96
C HIS A 128 -19.46 14.90 1.18
N PRO A 129 -19.14 15.36 2.40
CA PRO A 129 -17.85 16.00 2.69
C PRO A 129 -16.64 15.15 2.27
N LEU A 130 -16.69 13.84 2.41
CA LEU A 130 -15.62 12.91 2.06
C LEU A 130 -15.29 12.93 0.55
N TYR A 131 -16.26 13.19 -0.34
CA TYR A 131 -15.98 13.41 -1.76
C TYR A 131 -15.10 14.63 -2.04
N GLY A 132 -14.93 15.51 -1.08
CA GLY A 132 -13.97 16.59 -1.16
C GLY A 132 -12.53 16.11 -1.33
N TRP A 133 -12.17 14.93 -0.81
CA TRP A 133 -10.85 14.33 -1.00
C TRP A 133 -10.61 13.89 -2.45
N ARG A 134 -11.62 13.39 -3.14
CA ARG A 134 -11.57 13.11 -4.58
C ARG A 134 -11.23 14.36 -5.41
N ARG A 135 -11.81 15.50 -5.06
CA ARG A 135 -11.51 16.79 -5.71
C ARG A 135 -10.13 17.31 -5.31
N ALA A 136 -9.74 17.11 -4.04
CA ALA A 136 -8.42 17.49 -3.55
C ALA A 136 -7.33 16.76 -4.32
N GLN A 137 -7.41 15.43 -4.43
CA GLN A 137 -6.44 14.61 -5.17
C GLN A 137 -6.24 15.10 -6.62
N ARG A 138 -7.32 15.43 -7.33
CA ARG A 138 -7.24 15.94 -8.72
C ARG A 138 -6.58 17.30 -8.85
N ARG A 139 -6.61 18.12 -7.79
CA ARG A 139 -6.06 19.48 -7.76
C ARG A 139 -4.68 19.56 -7.12
N THR A 140 -4.18 18.43 -6.64
CA THR A 140 -2.85 18.33 -6.04
C THR A 140 -1.78 18.57 -7.11
N HIS A 141 -0.85 19.49 -6.82
CA HIS A 141 0.28 19.82 -7.68
C HIS A 141 1.46 20.31 -6.86
N ALA A 142 2.67 20.23 -7.43
CA ALA A 142 3.87 20.74 -6.78
C ALA A 142 3.91 22.28 -6.80
N LEU A 143 4.15 22.88 -5.64
CA LEU A 143 4.44 24.30 -5.47
C LEU A 143 5.93 24.58 -5.70
N ARG A 144 6.78 23.72 -5.15
CA ARG A 144 8.22 23.87 -5.18
C ARG A 144 8.88 22.51 -5.18
N THR A 145 9.88 22.36 -6.02
CA THR A 145 10.76 21.19 -6.06
C THR A 145 12.20 21.65 -5.80
N VAL A 146 12.90 20.95 -4.92
CA VAL A 146 14.32 21.17 -4.63
C VAL A 146 15.04 19.86 -4.78
N VAL A 147 16.16 19.86 -5.48
CA VAL A 147 16.99 18.68 -5.69
C VAL A 147 18.37 18.93 -5.09
N GLN A 148 18.88 17.93 -4.40
CA GLN A 148 20.21 17.96 -3.83
C GLN A 148 20.89 16.59 -3.94
N ALA A 149 22.20 16.61 -4.05
CA ALA A 149 22.99 15.39 -3.87
C ALA A 149 22.93 14.98 -2.39
N GLY A 150 22.58 13.74 -2.14
CA GLY A 150 22.56 13.15 -0.81
C GLY A 150 23.86 12.38 -0.49
N ALA A 151 23.95 11.84 0.71
CA ALA A 151 25.00 10.92 1.07
C ALA A 151 24.93 9.63 0.25
N ASP A 152 26.04 8.88 0.16
CA ASP A 152 26.12 7.58 -0.52
C ASP A 152 25.70 7.64 -2.02
N ASN A 153 26.09 8.71 -2.72
CA ASN A 153 25.78 8.98 -4.13
C ASN A 153 24.28 8.99 -4.46
N THR A 154 23.42 9.35 -3.52
CA THR A 154 21.99 9.43 -3.74
C THR A 154 21.57 10.80 -4.27
N VAL A 155 20.40 10.85 -4.91
CA VAL A 155 19.73 12.10 -5.28
C VAL A 155 18.47 12.24 -4.42
N GLU A 156 18.32 13.37 -3.73
CA GLU A 156 17.16 13.68 -2.91
C GLU A 156 16.33 14.78 -3.57
N VAL A 157 15.04 14.50 -3.74
CA VAL A 157 14.07 15.42 -4.36
C VAL A 157 13.01 15.77 -3.31
N HIS A 158 13.05 16.99 -2.82
CA HIS A 158 12.11 17.52 -1.82
C HIS A 158 11.05 18.35 -2.50
N ILE A 159 9.79 18.02 -2.26
CA ILE A 159 8.65 18.61 -2.96
C ILE A 159 7.63 19.11 -1.95
N ALA A 160 7.35 20.41 -1.98
CA ALA A 160 6.21 20.98 -1.30
C ALA A 160 5.00 20.96 -2.27
N MET A 161 3.93 20.30 -1.84
CA MET A 161 2.71 20.13 -2.61
C MET A 161 1.63 21.14 -2.19
N SER A 162 0.78 21.52 -3.12
CA SER A 162 -0.49 22.19 -2.84
C SER A 162 -1.61 21.17 -2.97
N THR A 163 -2.16 20.77 -1.85
CA THR A 163 -3.28 19.83 -1.80
C THR A 163 -4.44 20.46 -1.05
N PRO A 164 -5.58 20.74 -1.71
CA PRO A 164 -6.76 21.23 -1.01
C PRO A 164 -7.11 20.31 0.16
N ARG A 165 -7.48 20.88 1.33
CA ARG A 165 -7.78 20.20 2.59
C ARG A 165 -6.54 19.76 3.41
N LEU A 166 -5.33 19.98 2.92
CA LEU A 166 -4.12 19.89 3.73
C LEU A 166 -3.62 21.29 4.09
N ARG A 167 -2.97 21.41 5.25
CA ARG A 167 -2.21 22.61 5.66
C ARG A 167 -0.80 22.54 5.13
N GLU A 168 -0.25 21.34 5.17
CA GLU A 168 1.08 21.00 4.72
C GLU A 168 1.02 19.66 3.99
N ASP A 169 1.85 19.50 2.96
CA ASP A 169 1.95 18.30 2.16
C ASP A 169 3.37 18.25 1.56
N LEU A 170 4.22 17.39 2.10
CA LEU A 170 5.65 17.32 1.78
C LEU A 170 6.01 15.91 1.37
N ILE A 171 6.64 15.78 0.20
CA ILE A 171 7.12 14.51 -0.32
C ILE A 171 8.63 14.60 -0.49
N THR A 172 9.35 13.59 -0.05
CA THR A 172 10.76 13.40 -0.35
C THR A 172 10.96 12.08 -1.05
N TYR A 173 11.55 12.13 -2.24
CA TYR A 173 12.06 10.98 -2.96
C TYR A 173 13.58 10.94 -2.79
N LYS A 174 14.10 9.79 -2.32
CA LYS A 174 15.53 9.54 -2.29
C LYS A 174 15.84 8.38 -3.22
N ILE A 175 16.62 8.67 -4.25
CA ILE A 175 16.96 7.75 -5.34
C ILE A 175 18.38 7.24 -5.11
N TYR A 176 18.54 5.93 -5.16
CA TYR A 176 19.80 5.22 -4.99
C TYR A 176 20.38 4.80 -6.35
N PRO A 177 21.73 4.62 -6.46
CA PRO A 177 22.37 4.19 -7.71
C PRO A 177 21.85 2.88 -8.30
N ASN A 178 21.32 1.97 -7.47
CA ASN A 178 20.72 0.69 -7.90
C ASN A 178 19.25 0.81 -8.30
N GLY A 179 18.72 2.03 -8.50
CA GLY A 179 17.33 2.27 -8.87
C GLY A 179 16.32 2.14 -7.73
N ARG A 180 16.76 1.87 -6.49
CA ARG A 180 15.87 1.85 -5.32
C ARG A 180 15.36 3.26 -5.03
N LEU A 181 14.06 3.38 -4.76
CA LEU A 181 13.39 4.63 -4.44
C LEU A 181 12.84 4.57 -3.01
N TYR A 182 13.33 5.45 -2.13
CA TYR A 182 12.65 5.72 -0.86
C TYR A 182 11.66 6.85 -1.06
N VAL A 183 10.47 6.66 -0.51
CA VAL A 183 9.41 7.66 -0.53
C VAL A 183 9.05 8.01 0.90
N TYR A 184 9.28 9.24 1.27
CA TYR A 184 8.81 9.82 2.53
C TYR A 184 7.72 10.84 2.24
N HIS A 185 6.59 10.71 2.92
CA HIS A 185 5.44 11.60 2.74
C HIS A 185 4.94 12.04 4.11
N SER A 186 4.80 13.34 4.29
CA SER A 186 4.26 13.97 5.49
C SER A 186 3.17 14.94 5.11
N ALA A 187 2.04 14.90 5.82
CA ALA A 187 0.94 15.81 5.58
C ALA A 187 0.23 16.20 6.88
N VAL A 188 -0.28 17.43 6.92
CA VAL A 188 -1.09 17.93 8.02
C VAL A 188 -2.50 18.20 7.52
N PRO A 189 -3.48 17.32 7.80
CA PRO A 189 -4.83 17.50 7.34
C PRO A 189 -5.58 18.60 8.11
N LYS A 190 -6.55 19.24 7.44
CA LYS A 190 -7.49 20.20 8.06
C LYS A 190 -8.74 19.51 8.59
N GLN A 191 -8.95 18.27 8.26
CA GLN A 191 -10.10 17.43 8.59
C GLN A 191 -9.75 15.96 8.40
N ASP A 192 -10.61 15.06 8.82
CA ASP A 192 -10.42 13.61 8.67
C ASP A 192 -10.14 13.20 7.23
N MET A 193 -9.22 12.25 7.08
CA MET A 193 -8.77 11.73 5.78
C MET A 193 -9.24 10.30 5.56
N LEU A 194 -9.68 10.02 4.33
CA LEU A 194 -10.05 8.65 3.93
C LEU A 194 -8.83 7.76 3.75
N ARG A 195 -7.79 8.31 3.12
CA ARG A 195 -6.57 7.60 2.73
C ARG A 195 -5.38 8.54 2.75
N PHE A 196 -4.25 8.02 3.15
CA PHE A 196 -2.96 8.68 3.08
C PHE A 196 -1.92 7.68 2.58
N GLY A 197 -1.50 7.81 1.34
CA GLY A 197 -0.57 6.87 0.71
C GLY A 197 -0.25 7.26 -0.72
N PHE A 198 0.08 6.25 -1.51
CA PHE A 198 0.38 6.37 -2.93
C PHE A 198 -0.42 5.36 -3.75
N GLN A 199 -0.63 5.71 -5.02
CA GLN A 199 -1.21 4.83 -6.02
C GLN A 199 -0.34 4.82 -7.26
N MET A 200 -0.23 3.68 -7.93
CA MET A 200 0.35 3.56 -9.26
C MET A 200 -0.40 2.54 -10.09
N THR A 201 -0.27 2.63 -11.42
CA THR A 201 -0.76 1.58 -12.31
C THR A 201 0.41 0.92 -13.01
N LEU A 202 0.42 -0.38 -12.93
CA LEU A 202 1.42 -1.29 -13.48
C LEU A 202 0.84 -2.08 -14.66
N PRO A 203 1.65 -2.71 -15.51
CA PRO A 203 1.19 -3.68 -16.48
C PRO A 203 0.37 -4.79 -15.82
N GLY A 204 -0.72 -5.24 -16.46
CA GLY A 204 -1.57 -6.31 -15.94
C GLY A 204 -0.87 -7.66 -15.85
N SER A 205 0.27 -7.84 -16.52
CA SER A 205 1.13 -9.02 -16.38
C SER A 205 1.69 -9.18 -14.95
N TYR A 206 1.74 -8.11 -14.16
CA TYR A 206 2.11 -8.18 -12.74
C TYR A 206 0.91 -8.68 -11.93
N GLU A 207 0.65 -9.96 -12.08
CA GLU A 207 -0.51 -10.68 -11.54
C GLU A 207 -0.19 -11.41 -10.23
N TYR A 208 1.08 -11.81 -10.01
CA TYR A 208 1.46 -12.61 -8.85
C TYR A 208 1.84 -11.73 -7.67
N VAL A 209 1.21 -11.98 -6.52
CA VAL A 209 1.36 -11.19 -5.31
C VAL A 209 1.92 -12.05 -4.19
N ASN A 210 3.04 -11.66 -3.63
CA ASN A 210 3.63 -12.26 -2.44
C ASN A 210 3.77 -11.18 -1.38
N TRP A 211 3.31 -11.44 -0.14
CA TRP A 211 3.49 -10.45 0.91
C TRP A 211 3.77 -11.08 2.27
N TYR A 212 4.48 -10.32 3.10
CA TYR A 212 4.58 -10.57 4.53
C TYR A 212 3.80 -9.48 5.26
N GLY A 213 2.70 -9.86 5.87
CA GLY A 213 1.75 -8.95 6.50
C GLY A 213 0.53 -9.70 6.99
N ARG A 214 -0.58 -9.01 7.24
CA ARG A 214 -1.83 -9.67 7.60
C ARG A 214 -2.52 -10.28 6.39
N GLY A 215 -3.10 -11.46 6.60
CA GLY A 215 -3.79 -12.22 5.56
C GLY A 215 -4.42 -13.51 6.08
N PRO A 216 -4.87 -14.36 5.15
CA PRO A 216 -5.01 -14.14 3.69
C PRO A 216 -6.18 -13.21 3.34
N HIS A 217 -7.16 -13.08 4.25
CA HIS A 217 -8.37 -12.30 4.04
C HIS A 217 -8.12 -10.79 4.07
N PRO A 218 -9.00 -9.97 3.48
CA PRO A 218 -8.93 -8.53 3.58
C PRO A 218 -8.97 -8.06 5.04
N SER A 219 -8.18 -7.05 5.34
CA SER A 219 -8.11 -6.43 6.67
C SER A 219 -8.05 -4.91 6.58
N TYR A 220 -8.59 -4.24 7.58
CA TYR A 220 -8.60 -2.78 7.75
C TYR A 220 -8.23 -2.45 9.20
N ARG A 221 -7.89 -1.20 9.51
CA ARG A 221 -7.46 -0.81 10.87
C ARG A 221 -8.47 -1.19 11.96
N ASP A 222 -9.77 -1.17 11.63
CA ASP A 222 -10.91 -1.50 12.50
C ASP A 222 -11.37 -2.96 12.34
N ARG A 223 -10.79 -3.73 11.41
CA ARG A 223 -11.16 -5.11 11.12
C ARG A 223 -9.93 -5.92 10.72
N LYS A 224 -9.06 -6.23 11.66
CA LYS A 224 -7.82 -6.99 11.39
C LYS A 224 -7.55 -8.16 12.35
N THR A 225 -8.32 -8.32 13.41
CA THR A 225 -8.12 -9.38 14.41
C THR A 225 -8.19 -10.78 13.82
N GLY A 226 -9.04 -11.00 12.80
CA GLY A 226 -9.15 -12.29 12.11
C GLY A 226 -8.07 -12.57 11.07
N ALA A 227 -7.13 -11.64 10.82
CA ALA A 227 -6.06 -11.79 9.84
C ALA A 227 -4.71 -11.95 10.53
N ALA A 228 -4.09 -13.12 10.42
CA ALA A 228 -2.80 -13.41 11.03
C ALA A 228 -1.65 -12.75 10.26
N LEU A 229 -0.58 -12.36 10.97
CA LEU A 229 0.71 -12.04 10.35
C LEU A 229 1.33 -13.33 9.79
N GLY A 230 1.77 -13.27 8.54
CA GLY A 230 2.35 -14.42 7.87
C GLY A 230 2.89 -14.08 6.48
N ARG A 231 3.42 -15.10 5.81
CA ARG A 231 3.80 -15.03 4.40
C ARG A 231 2.67 -15.63 3.58
N TYR A 232 2.19 -14.85 2.62
CA TYR A 232 1.06 -15.22 1.79
C TYR A 232 1.40 -15.03 0.32
N GLN A 233 0.71 -15.79 -0.52
CA GLN A 233 0.79 -15.72 -1.98
C GLN A 233 -0.62 -15.72 -2.54
N SER A 234 -0.83 -14.96 -3.60
CA SER A 234 -2.11 -14.87 -4.31
C SER A 234 -1.87 -14.35 -5.72
N THR A 235 -2.95 -14.11 -6.45
CA THR A 235 -2.98 -13.32 -7.67
C THR A 235 -3.79 -12.05 -7.43
N VAL A 236 -3.55 -11.00 -8.23
CA VAL A 236 -4.33 -9.76 -8.18
C VAL A 236 -5.82 -10.07 -8.36
N THR A 237 -6.15 -10.93 -9.31
CA THR A 237 -7.53 -11.40 -9.55
C THR A 237 -8.13 -12.08 -8.33
N ALA A 238 -7.38 -12.96 -7.63
CA ALA A 238 -7.88 -13.69 -6.46
C ALA A 238 -7.92 -12.84 -5.19
N LEU A 239 -7.15 -11.74 -5.14
CA LEU A 239 -7.21 -10.79 -4.02
C LEU A 239 -8.50 -9.97 -4.01
N GLU A 240 -9.17 -9.83 -5.17
CA GLU A 240 -10.36 -9.01 -5.30
C GLU A 240 -11.51 -9.57 -4.47
N HIS A 241 -12.14 -8.70 -3.69
CA HIS A 241 -13.39 -8.99 -3.00
C HIS A 241 -14.51 -8.11 -3.57
N ARG A 242 -15.52 -8.76 -4.16
CA ARG A 242 -16.62 -8.08 -4.84
C ARG A 242 -17.81 -7.93 -3.93
N TYR A 243 -18.09 -6.71 -3.50
CA TYR A 243 -19.34 -6.37 -2.83
C TYR A 243 -20.46 -6.13 -3.85
N MET A 244 -21.72 -6.40 -3.48
CA MET A 244 -22.88 -6.17 -4.35
C MET A 244 -22.94 -4.73 -4.86
N ARG A 245 -22.70 -3.75 -3.98
CA ARG A 245 -22.42 -2.38 -4.34
C ARG A 245 -20.89 -2.20 -4.35
N PRO A 246 -20.30 -1.79 -5.49
CA PRO A 246 -18.87 -1.50 -5.57
C PRO A 246 -18.46 -0.43 -4.55
N GLN A 247 -17.43 -0.73 -3.76
CA GLN A 247 -16.92 0.12 -2.70
C GLN A 247 -15.49 -0.32 -2.36
N GLU A 248 -14.80 0.41 -1.47
CA GLU A 248 -13.47 0.03 -1.00
C GLU A 248 -13.45 -1.42 -0.53
N SER A 249 -12.46 -2.17 -1.01
CA SER A 249 -12.31 -3.60 -0.72
C SER A 249 -10.87 -4.06 -0.90
N SER A 250 -10.62 -5.31 -0.52
CA SER A 250 -9.38 -6.04 -0.86
C SER A 250 -8.10 -5.54 -0.19
N ASN A 251 -8.19 -4.65 0.80
CA ASN A 251 -7.03 -4.13 1.52
C ASN A 251 -6.38 -5.19 2.44
N ARG A 252 -5.04 -5.14 2.61
CA ARG A 252 -4.24 -5.93 3.56
C ARG A 252 -3.39 -4.99 4.39
N THR A 253 -3.62 -5.00 5.70
CA THR A 253 -2.89 -4.15 6.66
C THR A 253 -1.63 -4.80 7.19
N ASP A 254 -0.85 -4.02 7.92
CA ASP A 254 0.36 -4.44 8.62
C ASP A 254 1.29 -5.25 7.69
N THR A 255 1.48 -4.74 6.45
CA THR A 255 2.37 -5.33 5.44
C THR A 255 3.76 -4.74 5.58
N TYR A 256 4.76 -5.61 5.66
CA TYR A 256 6.18 -5.24 5.79
C TYR A 256 6.96 -5.43 4.49
N ASP A 257 6.52 -6.35 3.66
CA ASP A 257 7.16 -6.69 2.39
C ASP A 257 6.08 -7.15 1.42
N LEU A 258 6.07 -6.55 0.24
CA LEU A 258 5.15 -6.86 -0.86
C LEU A 258 5.97 -7.02 -2.13
N TYR A 259 5.75 -8.11 -2.83
CA TYR A 259 6.31 -8.33 -4.16
C TYR A 259 5.20 -8.63 -5.15
N LEU A 260 5.06 -7.75 -6.12
CA LEU A 260 4.09 -7.86 -7.22
C LEU A 260 4.87 -8.09 -8.50
N CYS A 261 4.67 -9.23 -9.15
CA CYS A 261 5.48 -9.65 -10.30
C CYS A 261 4.69 -10.38 -11.38
N ASP A 262 5.33 -10.58 -12.51
CA ASP A 262 4.84 -11.41 -13.61
C ASP A 262 5.22 -12.89 -13.44
N SER A 263 4.90 -13.72 -14.44
CA SER A 263 5.21 -15.16 -14.45
C SER A 263 6.71 -15.49 -14.53
N HIS A 264 7.56 -14.51 -14.87
CA HIS A 264 9.02 -14.66 -14.94
C HIS A 264 9.70 -14.17 -13.66
N GLY A 265 8.91 -13.60 -12.72
CA GLY A 265 9.43 -13.02 -11.50
C GLY A 265 9.95 -11.59 -11.66
N GLU A 266 9.68 -10.91 -12.79
CA GLU A 266 9.96 -9.49 -12.92
C GLU A 266 8.83 -8.66 -12.29
N GLY A 267 9.17 -7.62 -11.53
CA GLY A 267 8.13 -6.83 -10.88
C GLY A 267 8.63 -5.76 -9.93
N PHE A 268 7.72 -5.31 -9.07
CA PHE A 268 7.99 -4.31 -8.04
C PHE A 268 7.98 -4.93 -6.66
N ARG A 269 8.97 -4.55 -5.86
CA ARG A 269 9.01 -4.84 -4.43
C ARG A 269 8.80 -3.56 -3.64
N VAL A 270 7.90 -3.62 -2.67
CA VAL A 270 7.65 -2.54 -1.72
C VAL A 270 7.98 -3.05 -0.33
N GLN A 271 8.83 -2.33 0.39
CA GLN A 271 9.25 -2.68 1.74
C GLN A 271 8.90 -1.57 2.70
N ALA A 272 8.42 -1.97 3.88
CA ALA A 272 8.21 -1.05 4.99
C ALA A 272 9.54 -0.49 5.49
N TYR A 273 9.52 0.76 5.93
CA TYR A 273 10.68 1.45 6.48
C TYR A 273 10.40 1.87 7.92
N TYR A 274 11.41 1.79 8.82
CA TYR A 274 11.32 2.15 10.23
C TYR A 274 10.20 1.45 11.01
N GLU A 275 10.06 0.13 10.86
CA GLU A 275 9.04 -0.65 11.58
C GLU A 275 7.59 -0.18 11.36
N THR A 276 7.36 0.72 10.42
CA THR A 276 6.04 1.25 10.10
C THR A 276 5.47 0.45 8.94
N PRO A 277 4.63 -0.56 9.20
CA PRO A 277 4.00 -1.32 8.13
C PRO A 277 3.05 -0.43 7.34
N PHE A 278 2.83 -0.80 6.09
CA PHE A 278 1.84 -0.19 5.21
C PHE A 278 0.64 -1.12 5.00
N ALA A 279 -0.40 -0.60 4.38
CA ALA A 279 -1.46 -1.41 3.83
C ALA A 279 -1.40 -1.39 2.30
N PHE A 280 -1.90 -2.43 1.64
CA PHE A 280 -2.01 -2.43 0.19
C PHE A 280 -3.33 -3.02 -0.30
N SER A 281 -3.72 -2.60 -1.48
CA SER A 281 -4.72 -3.27 -2.32
C SER A 281 -4.27 -3.27 -3.78
N ALA A 282 -4.59 -4.33 -4.50
CA ALA A 282 -4.28 -4.46 -5.92
C ALA A 282 -5.50 -5.02 -6.68
N TYR A 283 -5.80 -4.45 -7.86
CA TYR A 283 -6.94 -4.85 -8.66
C TYR A 283 -6.82 -4.39 -10.13
N HIS A 284 -7.59 -5.00 -11.03
CA HIS A 284 -7.59 -4.73 -12.47
C HIS A 284 -8.59 -3.64 -12.90
N TYR A 285 -8.68 -2.56 -12.14
CA TYR A 285 -9.49 -1.38 -12.44
C TYR A 285 -8.92 -0.17 -11.68
N THR A 286 -9.41 1.01 -11.96
CA THR A 286 -8.99 2.20 -11.23
C THR A 286 -9.88 2.44 -10.02
N THR A 287 -9.34 3.06 -8.96
CA THR A 287 -10.12 3.53 -7.80
C THR A 287 -11.31 4.40 -8.23
N MET A 288 -11.12 5.20 -9.27
CA MET A 288 -12.20 6.05 -9.79
C MET A 288 -13.26 5.27 -10.58
N GLY A 289 -12.87 4.17 -11.22
CA GLY A 289 -13.80 3.25 -11.88
C GLY A 289 -14.69 2.54 -10.84
N LEU A 290 -14.06 2.05 -9.77
CA LEU A 290 -14.76 1.44 -8.64
C LEU A 290 -15.77 2.40 -7.99
N ASP A 291 -15.35 3.64 -7.72
CA ASP A 291 -16.20 4.67 -7.08
C ASP A 291 -17.41 5.09 -7.91
N LYS A 292 -17.32 4.98 -9.24
CA LYS A 292 -18.42 5.36 -10.14
C LYS A 292 -19.43 4.24 -10.40
N ALA A 293 -19.02 3.00 -10.24
CA ALA A 293 -19.87 1.85 -10.52
C ALA A 293 -20.98 1.72 -9.47
N ALA A 294 -22.22 1.62 -9.88
CA ALA A 294 -23.36 1.31 -9.01
C ALA A 294 -23.54 -0.20 -8.82
N HIS A 295 -23.09 -0.99 -9.80
CA HIS A 295 -23.21 -2.45 -9.80
C HIS A 295 -21.88 -3.10 -10.24
N ILE A 296 -21.66 -4.35 -9.82
CA ILE A 296 -20.41 -5.10 -10.09
C ILE A 296 -20.06 -5.12 -11.58
N HIS A 297 -21.05 -5.32 -12.45
CA HIS A 297 -20.82 -5.40 -13.90
C HIS A 297 -20.49 -4.07 -14.57
N GLU A 298 -20.62 -2.95 -13.84
CA GLU A 298 -20.25 -1.61 -14.31
C GLU A 298 -18.80 -1.23 -13.95
N ILE A 299 -18.12 -2.04 -13.12
CA ILE A 299 -16.72 -1.83 -12.81
C ILE A 299 -15.94 -2.00 -14.13
N PRO A 300 -15.16 -0.98 -14.56
CA PRO A 300 -14.41 -1.06 -15.80
C PRO A 300 -13.17 -1.94 -15.62
N TYR A 301 -13.40 -3.25 -15.58
CA TYR A 301 -12.35 -4.25 -15.45
C TYR A 301 -11.45 -4.25 -16.69
N ASP A 302 -10.15 -4.13 -16.50
CA ASP A 302 -9.15 -4.13 -17.55
C ASP A 302 -7.94 -5.01 -17.15
N PRO A 303 -7.84 -6.24 -17.65
CA PRO A 303 -6.76 -7.15 -17.32
C PRO A 303 -5.38 -6.70 -17.86
N SER A 304 -5.33 -5.67 -18.69
CA SER A 304 -4.06 -5.11 -19.19
C SER A 304 -3.38 -4.19 -18.17
N LEU A 305 -4.06 -3.85 -17.08
CA LEU A 305 -3.52 -2.98 -16.01
C LEU A 305 -3.70 -3.60 -14.62
N THR A 306 -2.79 -3.24 -13.72
CA THR A 306 -2.88 -3.51 -12.29
C THR A 306 -2.71 -2.21 -11.51
N THR A 307 -3.78 -1.75 -10.86
CA THR A 307 -3.71 -0.62 -9.93
C THR A 307 -3.21 -1.13 -8.59
N LEU A 308 -2.11 -0.58 -8.11
CA LEU A 308 -1.54 -0.86 -6.79
C LEU A 308 -1.68 0.38 -5.91
N ASN A 309 -2.34 0.23 -4.76
CA ASN A 309 -2.38 1.22 -3.70
C ASN A 309 -1.44 0.79 -2.57
N ILE A 310 -0.71 1.76 -2.02
CA ILE A 310 0.24 1.59 -0.91
C ILE A 310 -0.09 2.67 0.11
N ASP A 311 -0.69 2.29 1.23
CA ASP A 311 -1.24 3.22 2.21
C ASP A 311 -0.43 3.20 3.51
N GLY A 312 0.06 4.36 3.91
CA GLY A 312 0.60 4.57 5.26
C GLY A 312 -0.52 4.64 6.30
N ALA A 313 -1.70 5.15 5.90
CA ALA A 313 -2.91 5.15 6.70
C ALA A 313 -4.17 5.13 5.84
N GLN A 314 -5.20 4.47 6.34
CA GLN A 314 -6.53 4.44 5.73
C GLN A 314 -7.59 4.40 6.83
N CYS A 315 -8.72 5.08 6.64
CA CYS A 315 -9.87 4.95 7.52
C CYS A 315 -10.37 3.52 7.60
N GLY A 316 -10.97 3.17 8.72
CA GLY A 316 -11.74 1.96 8.87
C GLY A 316 -12.91 1.87 7.89
N VAL A 317 -13.56 0.73 7.84
CA VAL A 317 -14.72 0.48 6.97
C VAL A 317 -16.01 0.22 7.77
N GLY A 318 -15.90 0.26 9.10
CA GLY A 318 -17.02 0.00 10.04
C GLY A 318 -17.91 1.20 10.35
N GLY A 319 -17.64 2.39 9.78
CA GLY A 319 -18.41 3.61 10.03
C GLY A 319 -17.91 4.48 11.19
N ASP A 320 -16.74 4.18 11.73
CA ASP A 320 -16.08 4.94 12.80
C ASP A 320 -15.21 6.05 12.19
N LEU A 321 -15.85 7.08 11.65
CA LEU A 321 -15.21 8.29 11.13
C LEU A 321 -15.32 9.43 12.13
#